data_a561e72affbfc526323fe9369b78e40c
#
_entry.id   a561e72affbfc526323fe9369b78e40c
#
_cell.length_a   1.000
_cell.length_b   1.000
_cell.length_c   1.000
_cell.angle_alpha   90.00
_cell.angle_beta   90.00
_cell.angle_gamma   90.00
#
_symmetry.space_group_name_H-M   'P 1'
#
loop_
_entity.id
_entity.type
_entity.pdbx_description
1 polymer ?
#
loop_
_entity_poly.entity_id
_entity_poly.type
_entity_poly.pdbx_seq_one_letter_code
_entity_poly.pdbx_strand_id
1 'polypeptide(L)'
;MENQINHNFRLRQLPKYARIACLAFVFTLSVGYFTGLAFVFQTESNTAVGIEENYNGNEDRPDEMVMKFKKGQREMLTIVHTHILSISLIFFSAGILLFFSAVPKRVKSFLLIEPYISLLVTFGGIYLLWYGWIFMAYIVLVSGVLMTLTYVASVA
;
A
#
# COMPACT_ATOMS: atom_id res chain seq x y z
N MET A 1 -25.97 -27.84 -19.13
CA MET A 1 -25.86 -26.46 -19.64
C MET A 1 -24.70 -25.81 -18.92
N GLU A 2 -23.53 -25.93 -19.51
CA GLU A 2 -22.30 -25.35 -19.00
C GLU A 2 -22.32 -23.87 -19.39
N ASN A 3 -22.62 -23.00 -18.41
CA ASN A 3 -22.56 -21.56 -18.60
C ASN A 3 -21.09 -21.19 -18.87
N GLN A 4 -20.73 -21.08 -20.14
CA GLN A 4 -19.46 -20.51 -20.55
C GLN A 4 -19.42 -19.07 -20.02
N ILE A 5 -18.75 -18.87 -18.91
CA ILE A 5 -18.43 -17.53 -18.40
C ILE A 5 -17.68 -16.84 -19.52
N ASN A 6 -18.30 -15.84 -20.10
CA ASN A 6 -17.75 -15.09 -21.25
C ASN A 6 -16.47 -14.37 -20.78
N HIS A 7 -15.31 -15.02 -20.93
CA HIS A 7 -14.00 -14.52 -20.53
C HIS A 7 -13.56 -13.20 -21.19
N ASN A 8 -14.41 -12.63 -22.05
CA ASN A 8 -14.15 -11.40 -22.80
C ASN A 8 -14.85 -10.15 -22.24
N PHE A 9 -15.49 -10.26 -21.06
CA PHE A 9 -16.13 -9.07 -20.46
C PHE A 9 -15.07 -8.04 -20.08
N ARG A 10 -15.28 -6.79 -20.53
CA ARG A 10 -14.39 -5.66 -20.27
C ARG A 10 -15.17 -4.50 -19.65
N LEU A 11 -14.49 -3.67 -18.83
CA LEU A 11 -15.08 -2.46 -18.24
C LEU A 11 -15.75 -1.54 -19.28
N ARG A 12 -15.24 -1.50 -20.52
CA ARG A 12 -15.83 -0.71 -21.60
C ARG A 12 -17.24 -1.14 -22.00
N GLN A 13 -17.65 -2.37 -21.68
CA GLN A 13 -18.98 -2.93 -21.99
C GLN A 13 -20.02 -2.58 -20.93
N LEU A 14 -19.58 -2.00 -19.80
CA LEU A 14 -20.48 -1.53 -18.76
C LEU A 14 -21.34 -0.36 -19.25
N PRO A 15 -22.61 -0.24 -18.78
CA PRO A 15 -23.42 0.94 -18.99
C PRO A 15 -22.73 2.21 -18.50
N LYS A 16 -23.08 3.36 -19.10
CA LYS A 16 -22.44 4.65 -18.80
C LYS A 16 -22.43 4.97 -17.30
N TYR A 17 -23.54 4.77 -16.61
CA TYR A 17 -23.64 5.03 -15.17
C TYR A 17 -22.70 4.14 -14.33
N ALA A 18 -22.55 2.87 -14.71
CA ALA A 18 -21.65 1.95 -14.00
C ALA A 18 -20.17 2.33 -14.20
N ARG A 19 -19.79 2.78 -15.42
CA ARG A 19 -18.44 3.31 -15.67
C ARG A 19 -18.15 4.57 -14.87
N ILE A 20 -19.13 5.48 -14.77
CA ILE A 20 -18.99 6.70 -13.95
C ILE A 20 -18.82 6.31 -12.48
N ALA A 21 -19.58 5.35 -11.96
CA ALA A 21 -19.44 4.86 -10.59
C ALA A 21 -18.05 4.25 -10.33
N CYS A 22 -17.53 3.44 -11.26
CA CYS A 22 -16.15 2.91 -11.16
C CYS A 22 -15.10 4.03 -11.12
N LEU A 23 -15.23 5.04 -11.98
CA LEU A 23 -14.31 6.19 -12.00
C LEU A 23 -14.38 7.00 -10.70
N ALA A 24 -15.58 7.28 -10.20
CA ALA A 24 -15.78 7.98 -8.93
C ALA A 24 -15.15 7.17 -7.76
N PHE A 25 -15.34 5.85 -7.77
CA PHE A 25 -14.74 4.96 -6.77
C PHE A 25 -13.20 5.01 -6.82
N VAL A 26 -12.59 4.83 -8.00
CA VAL A 26 -11.12 4.88 -8.17
C VAL A 26 -10.58 6.25 -7.76
N PHE A 27 -11.25 7.33 -8.12
CA PHE A 27 -10.87 8.69 -7.72
C PHE A 27 -10.87 8.83 -6.20
N THR A 28 -11.97 8.45 -5.53
CA THR A 28 -12.08 8.54 -4.06
C THR A 28 -11.01 7.66 -3.37
N LEU A 29 -10.81 6.44 -3.90
CA LEU A 29 -9.79 5.52 -3.40
C LEU A 29 -8.38 6.12 -3.51
N SER A 30 -8.10 6.77 -4.65
CA SER A 30 -6.81 7.43 -4.89
C SER A 30 -6.59 8.62 -3.97
N VAL A 31 -7.61 9.43 -3.71
CA VAL A 31 -7.53 10.52 -2.72
C VAL A 31 -7.15 9.96 -1.34
N GLY A 32 -7.81 8.88 -0.90
CA GLY A 32 -7.48 8.23 0.37
C GLY A 32 -6.07 7.68 0.41
N TYR A 33 -5.63 7.00 -0.66
CA TYR A 33 -4.28 6.45 -0.76
C TYR A 33 -3.20 7.54 -0.71
N PHE A 34 -3.33 8.59 -1.51
CA PHE A 34 -2.36 9.68 -1.54
C PHE A 34 -2.36 10.54 -0.28
N THR A 35 -3.49 10.64 0.42
CA THR A 35 -3.53 11.26 1.76
C THR A 35 -2.70 10.44 2.76
N GLY A 36 -2.80 9.11 2.72
CA GLY A 36 -1.93 8.23 3.51
C GLY A 36 -0.45 8.38 3.17
N LEU A 37 -0.12 8.51 1.87
CA LEU A 37 1.25 8.74 1.43
C LEU A 37 1.79 10.11 1.88
N ALA A 38 0.96 11.16 1.85
CA ALA A 38 1.33 12.49 2.37
C ALA A 38 1.70 12.43 3.86
N PHE A 39 1.02 11.58 4.64
CA PHE A 39 1.36 11.35 6.04
C PHE A 39 2.76 10.74 6.23
N VAL A 40 3.20 9.84 5.33
CA VAL A 40 4.56 9.28 5.34
C VAL A 40 5.62 10.40 5.19
N PHE A 41 5.37 11.37 4.32
CA PHE A 41 6.27 12.52 4.16
C PHE A 41 6.24 13.45 5.38
N GLN A 42 5.07 13.67 5.96
CA GLN A 42 4.92 14.53 7.15
C GLN A 42 5.59 13.94 8.39
N THR A 43 5.66 12.61 8.50
CA THR A 43 6.35 11.91 9.60
C THR A 43 7.82 11.65 9.31
N GLU A 44 8.36 12.20 8.20
CA GLU A 44 9.73 11.99 7.72
C GLU A 44 10.09 10.52 7.48
N SER A 45 9.09 9.64 7.36
CA SER A 45 9.25 8.20 7.15
C SER A 45 9.53 7.84 5.68
N ASN A 46 10.04 8.79 4.89
CA ASN A 46 10.41 8.63 3.49
C ASN A 46 11.90 8.27 3.28
N THR A 47 12.64 8.09 4.37
CA THR A 47 14.03 7.61 4.38
C THR A 47 14.18 6.43 5.34
N ALA A 48 15.22 5.60 5.17
CA ALA A 48 15.46 4.47 6.07
C ALA A 48 15.68 4.94 7.51
N VAL A 49 16.41 6.05 7.71
CA VAL A 49 16.64 6.66 9.03
C VAL A 49 15.33 7.18 9.61
N GLY A 50 14.55 7.93 8.84
CA GLY A 50 13.26 8.46 9.30
C GLY A 50 12.25 7.37 9.64
N ILE A 51 12.25 6.24 8.89
CA ILE A 51 11.44 5.06 9.23
C ILE A 51 11.88 4.48 10.59
N GLU A 52 13.19 4.31 10.80
CA GLU A 52 13.73 3.81 12.06
C GLU A 52 13.31 4.70 13.23
N GLU A 53 13.52 6.01 13.11
CA GLU A 53 13.18 7.00 14.15
C GLU A 53 11.68 7.05 14.45
N ASN A 54 10.85 6.92 13.42
CA ASN A 54 9.39 6.95 13.60
C ASN A 54 8.86 5.77 14.43
N TYR A 55 9.53 4.61 14.39
CA TYR A 55 9.09 3.42 15.12
C TYR A 55 9.91 3.11 16.37
N ASN A 56 11.22 3.35 16.33
CA ASN A 56 12.14 3.06 17.45
C ASN A 56 12.52 4.29 18.28
N GLY A 57 12.16 5.51 17.84
CA GLY A 57 12.57 6.74 18.48
C GLY A 57 13.96 7.22 18.09
N ASN A 58 14.35 8.40 18.57
CA ASN A 58 15.66 9.02 18.37
C ASN A 58 16.24 9.58 19.69
N GLU A 59 15.85 9.00 20.81
CA GLU A 59 16.25 9.45 22.15
C GLU A 59 17.76 9.50 22.35
N ASP A 60 18.50 8.66 21.61
CA ASP A 60 19.98 8.62 21.64
C ASP A 60 20.64 9.73 20.78
N ARG A 61 19.86 10.58 20.11
CA ARG A 61 20.32 11.65 19.22
C ARG A 61 19.89 13.03 19.72
N PRO A 62 20.56 13.61 20.73
CA PRO A 62 20.12 14.85 21.39
C PRO A 62 20.15 16.09 20.49
N ASP A 63 20.79 16.02 19.32
CA ASP A 63 20.90 17.13 18.36
C ASP A 63 19.69 17.25 17.41
N GLU A 64 18.74 16.30 17.45
CA GLU A 64 17.55 16.32 16.61
C GLU A 64 16.54 17.35 17.15
N MET A 65 15.98 18.18 16.24
CA MET A 65 15.00 19.23 16.61
C MET A 65 13.69 18.67 17.14
N VAL A 66 13.33 17.43 16.80
CA VAL A 66 12.10 16.77 17.23
C VAL A 66 12.46 15.44 17.89
N MET A 67 12.20 15.33 19.18
CA MET A 67 12.40 14.08 19.89
C MET A 67 11.22 13.12 19.62
N LYS A 68 11.54 11.93 19.14
CA LYS A 68 10.60 10.83 18.88
C LYS A 68 10.87 9.72 19.88
N PHE A 69 9.81 9.13 20.45
CA PHE A 69 9.89 8.02 21.40
C PHE A 69 9.54 6.70 20.73
N LYS A 70 10.18 5.62 21.21
CA LYS A 70 9.86 4.27 20.72
C LYS A 70 8.38 3.96 20.91
N LYS A 71 7.71 3.50 19.86
CA LYS A 71 6.29 3.13 19.89
C LYS A 71 6.04 1.94 20.82
N GLY A 72 4.93 2.00 21.55
CA GLY A 72 4.50 0.88 22.40
C GLY A 72 4.01 -0.31 21.58
N GLN A 73 4.11 -1.53 22.16
CA GLN A 73 3.68 -2.77 21.49
C GLN A 73 2.23 -2.73 21.01
N ARG A 74 1.32 -2.18 21.82
CA ARG A 74 -0.10 -2.04 21.45
C ARG A 74 -0.28 -1.14 20.24
N GLU A 75 0.45 -0.04 20.19
CA GLU A 75 0.45 0.90 19.06
C GLU A 75 0.96 0.21 17.80
N MET A 76 2.07 -0.52 17.89
CA MET A 76 2.63 -1.25 16.77
C MET A 76 1.68 -2.30 16.20
N LEU A 77 1.05 -3.09 17.07
CA LEU A 77 0.05 -4.08 16.65
C LEU A 77 -1.15 -3.41 15.98
N THR A 78 -1.59 -2.25 16.49
CA THR A 78 -2.69 -1.48 15.89
C THR A 78 -2.30 -0.99 14.49
N ILE A 79 -1.09 -0.42 14.33
CA ILE A 79 -0.58 0.06 13.04
C ILE A 79 -0.55 -1.09 12.02
N VAL A 80 0.11 -2.20 12.36
CA VAL A 80 0.29 -3.35 11.45
C VAL A 80 -1.06 -3.96 11.07
N HIS A 81 -1.92 -4.23 12.05
CA HIS A 81 -3.25 -4.81 11.83
C HIS A 81 -4.12 -3.93 10.93
N THR A 82 -4.24 -2.65 11.28
CA THR A 82 -5.10 -1.72 10.56
C THR A 82 -4.64 -1.53 9.10
N HIS A 83 -3.32 -1.35 8.89
CA HIS A 83 -2.80 -1.12 7.55
C HIS A 83 -2.88 -2.38 6.68
N ILE A 84 -2.55 -3.56 7.20
CA ILE A 84 -2.66 -4.80 6.43
C ILE A 84 -4.11 -5.01 5.98
N LEU A 85 -5.09 -4.84 6.85
CA LEU A 85 -6.50 -5.02 6.48
C LEU A 85 -6.99 -3.96 5.51
N SER A 86 -6.76 -2.67 5.80
CA SER A 86 -7.29 -1.58 4.97
C SER A 86 -6.64 -1.54 3.58
N ILE A 87 -5.30 -1.66 3.52
CA ILE A 87 -4.58 -1.59 2.24
C ILE A 87 -4.84 -2.85 1.39
N SER A 88 -5.00 -4.03 2.01
CA SER A 88 -5.39 -5.23 1.26
C SER A 88 -6.76 -5.07 0.59
N LEU A 89 -7.73 -4.44 1.26
CA LEU A 89 -9.03 -4.14 0.67
C LEU A 89 -8.95 -3.10 -0.45
N ILE A 90 -8.06 -2.10 -0.33
CA ILE A 90 -7.78 -1.12 -1.38
C ILE A 90 -7.28 -1.84 -2.63
N PHE A 91 -6.25 -2.67 -2.50
CA PHE A 91 -5.68 -3.41 -3.63
C PHE A 91 -6.64 -4.45 -4.20
N PHE A 92 -7.44 -5.11 -3.36
CA PHE A 92 -8.47 -6.03 -3.82
C PHE A 92 -9.51 -5.31 -4.68
N SER A 93 -10.00 -4.18 -4.23
CA SER A 93 -11.01 -3.39 -4.94
C SER A 93 -10.48 -2.83 -6.27
N ALA A 94 -9.26 -2.28 -6.28
CA ALA A 94 -8.59 -1.83 -7.51
C ALA A 94 -8.28 -3.02 -8.43
N GLY A 95 -7.88 -4.15 -7.87
CA GLY A 95 -7.57 -5.38 -8.59
C GLY A 95 -8.77 -5.98 -9.32
N ILE A 96 -9.97 -5.90 -8.74
CA ILE A 96 -11.21 -6.33 -9.42
C ILE A 96 -11.41 -5.51 -10.71
N LEU A 97 -11.22 -4.19 -10.65
CA LEU A 97 -11.34 -3.33 -11.83
C LEU A 97 -10.22 -3.62 -12.84
N LEU A 98 -8.99 -3.76 -12.37
CA LEU A 98 -7.85 -4.13 -13.21
C LEU A 98 -8.05 -5.49 -13.90
N PHE A 99 -8.67 -6.46 -13.23
CA PHE A 99 -8.96 -7.77 -13.81
C PHE A 99 -9.79 -7.66 -15.08
N PHE A 100 -10.77 -6.75 -15.14
CA PHE A 100 -11.61 -6.49 -16.31
C PHE A 100 -11.03 -5.47 -17.30
N SER A 101 -9.81 -4.99 -17.07
CA SER A 101 -9.11 -4.06 -17.97
C SER A 101 -8.53 -4.78 -19.19
N ALA A 102 -8.04 -4.00 -20.16
CA ALA A 102 -7.40 -4.50 -21.38
C ALA A 102 -5.88 -4.73 -21.24
N VAL A 103 -5.33 -4.59 -20.04
CA VAL A 103 -3.90 -4.76 -19.75
C VAL A 103 -3.43 -6.19 -20.10
N PRO A 104 -2.21 -6.36 -20.68
CA PRO A 104 -1.66 -7.68 -21.01
C PRO A 104 -1.59 -8.62 -19.80
N LYS A 105 -1.87 -9.91 -20.00
CA LYS A 105 -1.97 -10.92 -18.92
C LYS A 105 -0.78 -10.93 -17.95
N ARG A 106 0.45 -10.82 -18.47
CA ARG A 106 1.68 -10.85 -17.63
C ARG A 106 1.75 -9.66 -16.68
N VAL A 107 1.50 -8.44 -17.21
CA VAL A 107 1.48 -7.20 -16.42
C VAL A 107 0.33 -7.24 -15.42
N LYS A 108 -0.85 -7.66 -15.85
CA LYS A 108 -2.02 -7.81 -15.00
C LYS A 108 -1.76 -8.78 -13.83
N SER A 109 -1.19 -9.94 -14.10
CA SER A 109 -0.85 -10.92 -13.04
C SER A 109 0.15 -10.34 -12.03
N PHE A 110 1.16 -9.62 -12.50
CA PHE A 110 2.11 -8.93 -11.63
C PHE A 110 1.42 -7.90 -10.75
N LEU A 111 0.66 -6.97 -11.34
CA LEU A 111 -0.05 -5.91 -10.60
C LEU A 111 -1.14 -6.43 -9.64
N LEU A 112 -1.65 -7.63 -9.85
CA LEU A 112 -2.62 -8.27 -8.96
C LEU A 112 -1.99 -8.97 -7.75
N ILE A 113 -0.72 -9.39 -7.83
CA ILE A 113 -0.07 -10.20 -6.80
C ILE A 113 0.95 -9.39 -6.02
N GLU A 114 1.77 -8.61 -6.72
CA GLU A 114 2.87 -7.85 -6.16
C GLU A 114 2.45 -6.95 -4.98
N PRO A 115 1.34 -6.18 -5.03
CA PRO A 115 0.96 -5.30 -3.94
C PRO A 115 0.74 -6.02 -2.59
N TYR A 116 0.27 -7.25 -2.61
CA TYR A 116 0.09 -8.03 -1.38
C TYR A 116 1.42 -8.50 -0.81
N ILE A 117 2.39 -8.84 -1.67
CA ILE A 117 3.74 -9.19 -1.24
C ILE A 117 4.39 -7.97 -0.61
N SER A 118 4.38 -6.82 -1.31
CA SER A 118 4.94 -5.56 -0.79
C SER A 118 4.25 -5.11 0.49
N LEU A 119 2.93 -5.29 0.61
CA LEU A 119 2.17 -4.96 1.82
C LEU A 119 2.68 -5.77 3.02
N LEU A 120 2.81 -7.08 2.87
CA LEU A 120 3.29 -7.96 3.94
C LEU A 120 4.76 -7.67 4.29
N VAL A 121 5.60 -7.43 3.27
CA VAL A 121 7.02 -7.10 3.47
C VAL A 121 7.15 -5.73 4.17
N THR A 122 6.37 -4.73 3.78
CA THR A 122 6.40 -3.40 4.39
C THR A 122 5.97 -3.45 5.85
N PHE A 123 4.78 -3.93 6.15
CA PHE A 123 4.26 -3.87 7.53
C PHE A 123 4.81 -4.97 8.43
N GLY A 124 5.15 -6.14 7.88
CA GLY A 124 5.94 -7.15 8.59
C GLY A 124 7.36 -6.67 8.87
N GLY A 125 7.98 -6.00 7.89
CA GLY A 125 9.30 -5.37 8.02
C GLY A 125 9.33 -4.26 9.08
N ILE A 126 8.30 -3.40 9.12
CA ILE A 126 8.13 -2.39 10.18
C ILE A 126 8.08 -3.04 11.58
N TYR A 127 7.35 -4.15 11.71
CA TYR A 127 7.27 -4.86 12.99
C TYR A 127 8.62 -5.47 13.39
N LEU A 128 9.36 -6.06 12.43
CA LEU A 128 10.70 -6.60 12.67
C LEU A 128 11.73 -5.49 12.98
N LEU A 129 11.63 -4.34 12.30
CA LEU A 129 12.43 -3.15 12.58
C LEU A 129 12.23 -2.68 14.03
N TRP A 130 10.97 -2.57 14.46
CA TRP A 130 10.63 -2.19 15.82
C TRP A 130 11.16 -3.19 16.85
N TYR A 131 11.23 -4.49 16.49
CA TYR A 131 11.80 -5.55 17.33
C TYR A 131 13.33 -5.50 17.40
N GLY A 132 14.01 -4.68 16.58
CA GLY A 132 15.44 -4.44 16.61
C GLY A 132 16.22 -4.83 15.34
N TRP A 133 15.54 -5.26 14.27
CA TRP A 133 16.18 -5.61 13.00
C TRP A 133 16.33 -4.35 12.13
N ILE A 134 17.32 -3.50 12.46
CA ILE A 134 17.51 -2.16 11.87
C ILE A 134 17.60 -2.19 10.33
N PHE A 135 18.24 -3.22 9.74
CA PHE A 135 18.35 -3.35 8.27
C PHE A 135 16.99 -3.42 7.56
N MET A 136 15.92 -3.79 8.28
CA MET A 136 14.56 -3.83 7.74
C MET A 136 14.07 -2.44 7.28
N ALA A 137 14.63 -1.34 7.79
CA ALA A 137 14.28 0.00 7.33
C ALA A 137 14.47 0.18 5.83
N TYR A 138 15.54 -0.37 5.26
CA TYR A 138 15.79 -0.32 3.81
C TYR A 138 14.81 -1.19 3.03
N ILE A 139 14.48 -2.38 3.54
CA ILE A 139 13.51 -3.29 2.91
C ILE A 139 12.11 -2.66 2.92
N VAL A 140 11.71 -2.06 4.03
CA VAL A 140 10.46 -1.32 4.18
C VAL A 140 10.37 -0.17 3.19
N LEU A 141 11.45 0.61 3.06
CA LEU A 141 11.51 1.71 2.10
C LEU A 141 11.29 1.23 0.67
N VAL A 142 12.05 0.20 0.23
CA VAL A 142 11.95 -0.33 -1.13
C VAL A 142 10.58 -0.94 -1.40
N SER A 143 10.06 -1.76 -0.48
CA SER A 143 8.74 -2.38 -0.64
C SER A 143 7.60 -1.36 -0.62
N GLY A 144 7.70 -0.31 0.19
CA GLY A 144 6.73 0.79 0.23
C GLY A 144 6.69 1.58 -1.09
N VAL A 145 7.86 1.87 -1.67
CA VAL A 145 7.97 2.51 -3.00
C VAL A 145 7.36 1.60 -4.07
N LEU A 146 7.71 0.31 -4.08
CA LEU A 146 7.19 -0.65 -5.06
C LEU A 146 5.66 -0.78 -4.95
N MET A 147 5.12 -0.87 -3.73
CA MET A 147 3.69 -0.88 -3.46
C MET A 147 2.99 0.37 -4.02
N THR A 148 3.60 1.55 -3.88
CA THR A 148 3.06 2.80 -4.43
C THR A 148 3.08 2.83 -5.96
N LEU A 149 4.18 2.38 -6.56
CA LEU A 149 4.29 2.30 -8.03
C LEU A 149 3.27 1.34 -8.64
N THR A 150 3.06 0.17 -8.01
CA THR A 150 2.06 -0.80 -8.46
C THR A 150 0.64 -0.31 -8.25
N TYR A 151 0.36 0.45 -7.19
CA TYR A 151 -0.92 1.14 -7.03
C TYR A 151 -1.18 2.10 -8.19
N VAL A 152 -0.25 3.03 -8.45
CA VAL A 152 -0.37 4.01 -9.54
C VAL A 152 -0.58 3.30 -10.89
N ALA A 153 0.23 2.27 -11.18
CA ALA A 153 0.11 1.51 -12.41
C ALA A 153 -1.23 0.73 -12.52
N SER A 154 -1.86 0.40 -11.39
CA SER A 154 -3.14 -0.33 -11.37
C SER A 154 -4.34 0.57 -11.61
N VAL A 155 -4.25 1.86 -11.29
CA VAL A 155 -5.36 2.83 -11.41
C VAL A 155 -5.23 3.77 -12.61
N ALA A 156 -4.05 3.80 -13.28
CA ALA A 156 -3.79 4.59 -14.49
C ALA A 156 -4.41 3.95 -15.75
#